data_62dba87d7309c771333db8c40614842e
#
_entry.id   62dba87d7309c771333db8c40614842e
#
_cell.length_a   1.000
_cell.length_b   1.000
_cell.length_c   1.000
_cell.angle_alpha   90.00
_cell.angle_beta   90.00
_cell.angle_gamma   90.00
#
_symmetry.space_group_name_H-M   'P 1'
#
loop_
_entity.id
_entity.type
_entity.pdbx_description
1 polymer ?
#
loop_
_entity_poly.entity_id
_entity_poly.type
_entity_poly.pdbx_seq_one_letter_code
_entity_poly.pdbx_strand_id
1 'polypeptide(L)'
;IHAIEDLLNPKIRFINRQISSGTRLLLDTSLIEQGIDPSEINGYLHEEFTHSAVANAILAGKADVGLGVKNVALENGLGFVPLKDEVFFIAMHKEMLSHPESSKLVRRIRSYSSKIPGYKAISLNRQVESWL
;
A
#
# COMPACT_ATOMS: atom_id res chain seq x y z
N ILE A 1 13.58 10.10 6.73
CA ILE A 1 13.10 8.74 7.00
C ILE A 1 13.58 7.85 5.88
N HIS A 2 14.20 6.72 6.23
CA HIS A 2 14.75 5.74 5.28
C HIS A 2 14.28 4.32 5.57
N ALA A 3 13.83 4.07 6.82
CA ALA A 3 13.39 2.76 7.29
C ALA A 3 12.27 2.89 8.32
N ILE A 4 11.64 1.76 8.69
CA ILE A 4 10.52 1.71 9.65
C ILE A 4 11.02 2.10 11.06
N GLU A 5 12.23 1.75 11.42
CA GLU A 5 12.86 2.08 12.72
C GLU A 5 12.95 3.58 12.95
N ASP A 6 12.99 4.40 11.90
CA ASP A 6 13.01 5.86 12.03
C ASP A 6 11.71 6.40 12.67
N LEU A 7 10.63 5.62 12.66
CA LEU A 7 9.36 5.97 13.32
C LEU A 7 9.47 6.02 14.84
N LEU A 8 10.50 5.40 15.43
CA LEU A 8 10.78 5.48 16.87
C LEU A 8 11.28 6.86 17.31
N ASN A 9 11.63 7.73 16.36
CA ASN A 9 11.98 9.10 16.69
C ASN A 9 10.75 9.87 17.18
N PRO A 10 10.67 10.29 18.46
CA PRO A 10 9.47 10.90 19.04
C PRO A 10 9.12 12.26 18.41
N LYS A 11 10.04 12.88 17.66
CA LYS A 11 9.79 14.11 16.91
C LYS A 11 9.02 13.90 15.63
N ILE A 12 8.93 12.66 15.13
CA ILE A 12 8.22 12.30 13.92
C ILE A 12 6.77 11.98 14.28
N ARG A 13 5.83 12.70 13.66
CA ARG A 13 4.39 12.45 13.79
C ARG A 13 3.97 11.51 12.67
N PHE A 14 3.59 10.31 13.03
CA PHE A 14 3.10 9.30 12.09
C PHE A 14 1.58 9.38 11.93
N ILE A 15 1.08 9.12 10.72
CA ILE A 15 -0.34 8.87 10.44
C ILE A 15 -0.52 7.49 9.84
N ASN A 16 -1.37 6.70 10.45
CA ASN A 16 -1.58 5.30 10.10
C ASN A 16 -2.79 5.12 9.15
N ARG A 17 -2.91 3.93 8.62
CA ARG A 17 -4.12 3.46 7.94
C ARG A 17 -5.02 2.72 8.94
N GLN A 18 -6.33 2.70 8.67
CA GLN A 18 -7.29 1.97 9.50
C GLN A 18 -6.89 0.49 9.66
N ILE A 19 -7.24 -0.09 10.79
CA ILE A 19 -6.82 -1.43 11.23
C ILE A 19 -7.13 -2.57 10.25
N SER A 20 -8.13 -2.42 9.38
CA SER A 20 -8.54 -3.43 8.39
C SER A 20 -7.84 -3.29 7.04
N SER A 21 -6.94 -2.33 6.85
CA SER A 21 -6.26 -2.13 5.57
C SER A 21 -5.04 -3.05 5.43
N GLY A 22 -4.77 -3.53 4.20
CA GLY A 22 -3.56 -4.31 3.90
C GLY A 22 -2.28 -3.55 4.23
N THR A 23 -2.26 -2.23 4.01
CA THR A 23 -1.12 -1.35 4.36
C THR A 23 -0.88 -1.31 5.86
N ARG A 24 -1.94 -1.32 6.69
CA ARG A 24 -1.81 -1.41 8.14
C ARG A 24 -1.26 -2.78 8.55
N LEU A 25 -1.78 -3.86 7.96
CA LEU A 25 -1.28 -5.21 8.22
C LEU A 25 0.20 -5.33 7.86
N LEU A 26 0.64 -4.73 6.74
CA LEU A 26 2.04 -4.69 6.35
C LEU A 26 2.91 -4.01 7.42
N LEU A 27 2.48 -2.85 7.93
CA LEU A 27 3.19 -2.15 9.01
C LEU A 27 3.28 -3.02 10.25
N ASP A 28 2.13 -3.49 10.74
CA ASP A 28 2.06 -4.26 12.00
C ASP A 28 2.93 -5.52 11.93
N THR A 29 2.91 -6.23 10.79
CA THR A 29 3.80 -7.38 10.56
C THR A 29 5.28 -6.98 10.60
N SER A 30 5.64 -5.87 9.95
CA SER A 30 7.02 -5.39 9.92
C SER A 30 7.51 -4.94 11.31
N LEU A 31 6.66 -4.34 12.12
CA LEU A 31 6.98 -3.97 13.51
C LEU A 31 7.23 -5.21 14.37
N ILE A 32 6.38 -6.25 14.22
CA ILE A 32 6.56 -7.53 14.93
C ILE A 32 7.89 -8.19 14.52
N GLU A 33 8.20 -8.25 13.23
CA GLU A 33 9.44 -8.84 12.71
C GLU A 33 10.69 -8.14 13.24
N GLN A 34 10.60 -6.85 13.53
CA GLN A 34 11.70 -6.02 14.04
C GLN A 34 11.70 -5.88 15.57
N GLY A 35 10.68 -6.45 16.25
CA GLY A 35 10.55 -6.35 17.71
C GLY A 35 10.24 -4.93 18.22
N ILE A 36 9.61 -4.10 17.37
CA ILE A 36 9.23 -2.73 17.72
C ILE A 36 7.83 -2.74 18.34
N ASP A 37 7.71 -2.12 19.54
CA ASP A 37 6.41 -1.89 20.16
C ASP A 37 5.69 -0.72 19.47
N PRO A 38 4.50 -0.94 18.90
CA PRO A 38 3.72 0.11 18.27
C PRO A 38 3.42 1.31 19.18
N SER A 39 3.40 1.12 20.50
CA SER A 39 3.17 2.20 21.46
C SER A 39 4.31 3.22 21.51
N GLU A 40 5.48 2.89 21.02
CA GLU A 40 6.63 3.79 20.93
C GLU A 40 6.55 4.74 19.73
N ILE A 41 5.63 4.48 18.78
CA ILE A 41 5.48 5.29 17.58
C ILE A 41 4.49 6.44 17.83
N ASN A 42 4.99 7.66 17.78
CA ASN A 42 4.16 8.86 17.96
C ASN A 42 3.15 8.99 16.80
N GLY A 43 1.87 8.80 17.11
CA GLY A 43 0.77 8.88 16.14
C GLY A 43 0.30 7.54 15.58
N TYR A 44 0.81 6.39 16.06
CA TYR A 44 0.38 5.07 15.62
C TYR A 44 -1.14 4.84 15.66
N LEU A 45 -1.83 5.41 16.66
CA LEU A 45 -3.28 5.31 16.81
C LEU A 45 -4.06 6.35 15.98
N HIS A 46 -3.39 7.31 15.35
CA HIS A 46 -4.04 8.25 14.45
C HIS A 46 -4.23 7.60 13.08
N GLU A 47 -5.47 7.44 12.65
CA GLU A 47 -5.81 6.65 11.47
C GLU A 47 -6.52 7.47 10.39
N GLU A 48 -6.22 7.13 9.14
CA GLU A 48 -6.91 7.61 7.95
C GLU A 48 -7.38 6.46 7.08
N PHE A 49 -8.54 6.64 6.41
CA PHE A 49 -9.22 5.57 5.68
C PHE A 49 -8.71 5.35 4.26
N THR A 50 -8.04 6.32 3.65
CA THR A 50 -7.54 6.23 2.28
C THR A 50 -6.10 6.68 2.17
N HIS A 51 -5.40 6.24 1.12
CA HIS A 51 -4.04 6.73 0.85
C HIS A 51 -4.02 8.25 0.60
N SER A 52 -5.06 8.78 -0.07
CA SER A 52 -5.20 10.21 -0.30
C SER A 52 -5.44 11.00 1.00
N ALA A 53 -6.18 10.43 1.96
CA ALA A 53 -6.37 11.07 3.25
C ALA A 53 -5.06 11.12 4.06
N VAL A 54 -4.24 10.07 4.01
CA VAL A 54 -2.87 10.07 4.58
C VAL A 54 -2.03 11.19 3.94
N ALA A 55 -2.01 11.28 2.61
CA ALA A 55 -1.27 12.33 1.91
C ALA A 55 -1.76 13.74 2.31
N ASN A 56 -3.08 13.93 2.40
CA ASN A 56 -3.65 15.20 2.83
C ASN A 56 -3.31 15.56 4.28
N ALA A 57 -3.25 14.57 5.19
CA ALA A 57 -2.82 14.81 6.57
C ALA A 57 -1.37 15.31 6.65
N ILE A 58 -0.49 14.77 5.81
CA ILE A 58 0.91 15.21 5.70
C ILE A 58 0.97 16.63 5.12
N LEU A 59 0.28 16.91 4.02
CA LEU A 59 0.25 18.24 3.39
C LEU A 59 -0.32 19.32 4.32
N ALA A 60 -1.29 18.96 5.15
CA ALA A 60 -1.88 19.86 6.14
C ALA A 60 -0.99 20.04 7.39
N GLY A 61 0.19 19.44 7.46
CA GLY A 61 1.09 19.52 8.60
C GLY A 61 0.57 18.82 9.86
N LYS A 62 -0.42 17.92 9.74
CA LYS A 62 -0.95 17.12 10.85
C LYS A 62 -0.04 15.93 11.18
N ALA A 63 0.68 15.44 10.20
CA ALA A 63 1.66 14.37 10.30
C ALA A 63 2.88 14.68 9.45
N ASP A 64 3.99 14.00 9.71
CA ASP A 64 5.24 14.15 8.97
C ASP A 64 5.45 12.99 8.00
N VAL A 65 4.85 11.82 8.32
CA VAL A 65 4.99 10.59 7.54
C VAL A 65 3.77 9.67 7.72
N GLY A 66 3.50 8.84 6.73
CA GLY A 66 2.49 7.79 6.78
C GLY A 66 2.73 6.74 5.69
N LEU A 67 2.16 5.54 5.85
CA LEU A 67 2.24 4.51 4.83
C LEU A 67 1.23 4.75 3.71
N GLY A 68 1.71 4.66 2.47
CA GLY A 68 0.89 4.88 1.30
C GLY A 68 1.44 4.23 0.04
N VAL A 69 0.76 4.43 -1.07
CA VAL A 69 1.17 3.96 -2.38
C VAL A 69 1.89 5.06 -3.16
N LYS A 70 2.88 4.65 -3.95
CA LYS A 70 3.79 5.56 -4.65
C LYS A 70 3.09 6.59 -5.52
N ASN A 71 2.07 6.19 -6.30
CA ASN A 71 1.36 7.11 -7.18
C ASN A 71 0.70 8.26 -6.41
N VAL A 72 0.06 7.98 -5.27
CA VAL A 72 -0.58 9.01 -4.44
C VAL A 72 0.45 9.99 -3.87
N ALA A 73 1.60 9.49 -3.41
CA ALA A 73 2.67 10.37 -2.94
C ALA A 73 3.15 11.31 -4.05
N LEU A 74 3.43 10.78 -5.25
CA LEU A 74 3.91 11.57 -6.39
C LEU A 74 2.87 12.57 -6.91
N GLU A 75 1.59 12.16 -7.00
CA GLU A 75 0.48 13.05 -7.41
C GLU A 75 0.29 14.23 -6.46
N ASN A 76 0.67 14.08 -5.20
CA ASN A 76 0.60 15.13 -4.18
C ASN A 76 1.94 15.83 -3.92
N GLY A 77 2.97 15.58 -4.72
CA GLY A 77 4.28 16.22 -4.56
C GLY A 77 5.04 15.81 -3.29
N LEU A 78 4.68 14.67 -2.69
CA LEU A 78 5.34 14.14 -1.50
C LEU A 78 6.54 13.27 -1.87
N GLY A 79 7.53 13.20 -0.98
CA GLY A 79 8.60 12.21 -1.04
C GLY A 79 8.06 10.78 -0.86
N PHE A 80 8.78 9.78 -1.39
CA PHE A 80 8.40 8.39 -1.27
C PHE A 80 9.63 7.50 -1.03
N VAL A 81 9.57 6.71 0.04
CA VAL A 81 10.58 5.69 0.39
C VAL A 81 9.96 4.31 0.16
N PRO A 82 10.45 3.50 -0.79
CA PRO A 82 9.89 2.17 -1.05
C PRO A 82 10.25 1.21 0.11
N LEU A 83 9.25 0.55 0.67
CA LEU A 83 9.41 -0.46 1.72
C LEU A 83 9.23 -1.88 1.17
N LYS A 84 8.16 -2.10 0.40
CA LYS A 84 7.79 -3.41 -0.14
C LYS A 84 6.94 -3.27 -1.40
N ASP A 85 7.13 -4.19 -2.34
CA ASP A 85 6.21 -4.35 -3.48
C ASP A 85 5.01 -5.22 -3.06
N GLU A 86 3.80 -4.79 -3.39
CA GLU A 86 2.55 -5.54 -3.17
C GLU A 86 1.98 -6.03 -4.49
N VAL A 87 1.41 -7.23 -4.47
CA VAL A 87 0.74 -7.81 -5.63
C VAL A 87 -0.77 -7.62 -5.50
N PHE A 88 -1.38 -6.99 -6.50
CA PHE A 88 -2.83 -6.85 -6.57
C PHE A 88 -3.42 -7.95 -7.44
N PHE A 89 -4.45 -8.60 -6.93
CA PHE A 89 -5.20 -9.64 -7.61
C PHE A 89 -6.59 -9.14 -7.99
N ILE A 90 -7.10 -9.65 -9.11
CA ILE A 90 -8.50 -9.46 -9.50
C ILE A 90 -9.27 -10.70 -9.07
N ALA A 91 -10.19 -10.54 -8.13
CA ALA A 91 -11.14 -11.58 -7.77
C ALA A 91 -12.41 -11.45 -8.64
N MET A 92 -12.91 -12.57 -9.15
CA MET A 92 -14.14 -12.63 -9.90
C MET A 92 -14.84 -13.98 -9.70
N HIS A 93 -16.14 -14.04 -10.00
CA HIS A 93 -16.88 -15.30 -9.95
C HIS A 93 -16.27 -16.31 -10.93
N LYS A 94 -16.22 -17.59 -10.55
CA LYS A 94 -15.55 -18.65 -11.33
C LYS A 94 -16.05 -18.73 -12.78
N GLU A 95 -17.33 -18.58 -12.99
CA GLU A 95 -17.97 -18.58 -14.32
C GLU A 95 -17.47 -17.43 -15.23
N MET A 96 -17.04 -16.30 -14.61
CA MET A 96 -16.51 -15.16 -15.34
C MET A 96 -15.09 -15.38 -15.85
N LEU A 97 -14.35 -16.36 -15.33
CA LEU A 97 -12.97 -16.63 -15.76
C LEU A 97 -12.87 -17.01 -17.24
N SER A 98 -13.88 -17.73 -17.76
CA SER A 98 -13.97 -18.14 -19.17
C SER A 98 -14.72 -17.14 -20.06
N HIS A 99 -15.32 -16.09 -19.47
CA HIS A 99 -16.09 -15.12 -20.23
C HIS A 99 -15.17 -14.21 -21.07
N PRO A 100 -15.47 -13.97 -22.38
CA PRO A 100 -14.59 -13.15 -23.24
C PRO A 100 -14.33 -11.74 -22.72
N GLU A 101 -15.33 -11.11 -22.09
CA GLU A 101 -15.22 -9.75 -21.56
C GLU A 101 -14.24 -9.69 -20.36
N SER A 102 -14.17 -10.73 -19.54
CA SER A 102 -13.20 -10.82 -18.45
C SER A 102 -11.75 -10.79 -18.97
N SER A 103 -11.49 -11.52 -20.05
CA SER A 103 -10.17 -11.51 -20.70
C SER A 103 -9.83 -10.14 -21.30
N LYS A 104 -10.80 -9.42 -21.83
CA LYS A 104 -10.62 -8.04 -22.31
C LYS A 104 -10.32 -7.09 -21.14
N LEU A 105 -11.08 -7.20 -20.04
CA LEU A 105 -10.87 -6.40 -18.83
C LEU A 105 -9.46 -6.60 -18.26
N VAL A 106 -9.03 -7.85 -18.07
CA VAL A 106 -7.69 -8.17 -17.54
C VAL A 106 -6.59 -7.60 -18.44
N ARG A 107 -6.72 -7.75 -19.76
CA ARG A 107 -5.75 -7.16 -20.72
C ARG A 107 -5.70 -5.64 -20.61
N ARG A 108 -6.86 -4.99 -20.48
CA ARG A 108 -6.95 -3.53 -20.32
C ARG A 108 -6.30 -3.06 -19.04
N ILE A 109 -6.59 -3.72 -17.90
CA ILE A 109 -5.99 -3.40 -16.61
C ILE A 109 -4.46 -3.55 -16.69
N ARG A 110 -3.96 -4.66 -17.26
CA ARG A 110 -2.51 -4.88 -17.44
C ARG A 110 -1.85 -3.81 -18.31
N SER A 111 -2.48 -3.41 -19.41
CA SER A 111 -1.93 -2.36 -20.27
C SER A 111 -1.97 -0.98 -19.65
N TYR A 112 -2.89 -0.75 -18.71
CA TYR A 112 -3.03 0.54 -18.03
C TYR A 112 -2.14 0.63 -16.80
N SER A 113 -1.95 -0.47 -16.06
CA SER A 113 -1.15 -0.49 -14.84
C SER A 113 0.30 -0.03 -15.08
N SER A 114 0.88 -0.36 -16.24
CA SER A 114 2.24 0.09 -16.60
C SER A 114 2.36 1.61 -16.84
N LYS A 115 1.23 2.32 -16.96
CA LYS A 115 1.19 3.79 -17.15
C LYS A 115 1.02 4.54 -15.82
N ILE A 116 0.71 3.83 -14.74
CA ILE A 116 0.54 4.42 -13.41
C ILE A 116 1.89 4.39 -12.71
N PRO A 117 2.42 5.53 -12.24
CA PRO A 117 3.69 5.56 -11.50
C PRO A 117 3.69 4.59 -10.32
N GLY A 118 4.70 3.73 -10.24
CA GLY A 118 4.83 2.75 -9.15
C GLY A 118 4.11 1.42 -9.38
N TYR A 119 3.37 1.25 -10.49
CA TYR A 119 2.74 -0.03 -10.83
C TYR A 119 3.50 -0.75 -11.95
N LYS A 120 3.57 -2.07 -11.85
CA LYS A 120 4.16 -2.96 -12.87
C LYS A 120 3.17 -4.06 -13.20
N ALA A 121 3.00 -4.38 -14.49
CA ALA A 121 2.32 -5.61 -14.87
C ALA A 121 3.26 -6.79 -14.58
N ILE A 122 2.80 -7.75 -13.78
CA ILE A 122 3.54 -8.99 -13.53
C ILE A 122 2.97 -10.12 -14.39
N SER A 123 3.85 -10.97 -14.93
CA SER A 123 3.46 -12.26 -15.48
C SER A 123 3.27 -13.22 -14.32
N LEU A 124 2.04 -13.63 -14.07
CA LEU A 124 1.80 -14.76 -13.17
C LEU A 124 2.28 -16.01 -13.91
N ASN A 125 3.37 -16.61 -13.49
CA ASN A 125 3.67 -17.99 -13.84
C ASN A 125 2.50 -18.85 -13.32
N ARG A 126 2.14 -19.93 -14.07
CA ARG A 126 0.98 -20.80 -13.86
C ARG A 126 0.81 -21.44 -12.45
N GLN A 127 1.65 -21.11 -11.49
CA GLN A 127 1.58 -21.64 -10.12
C GLN A 127 0.38 -21.16 -9.29
N VAL A 128 -0.38 -20.16 -9.74
CA VAL A 128 -1.59 -19.70 -9.04
C VAL A 128 -2.79 -20.63 -9.31
N GLU A 129 -2.73 -21.47 -10.35
CA GLU A 129 -3.78 -22.46 -10.65
C GLU A 129 -3.86 -23.62 -9.64
N SER A 130 -2.88 -23.78 -8.75
CA SER A 130 -2.86 -24.85 -7.75
C SER A 130 -3.65 -24.54 -6.48
N TRP A 131 -4.27 -23.38 -6.36
CA TRP A 131 -5.09 -22.98 -5.20
C TRP A 131 -6.60 -23.07 -5.47
N LEU A 132 -7.00 -23.57 -6.65
CA LEU A 132 -8.35 -23.88 -7.07
C LEU A 132 -8.55 -25.39 -7.13
#